data_233017e9e000a3f1c399ca6f1b9ce79b
#
_entry.id   233017e9e000a3f1c399ca6f1b9ce79b
#
_cell.length_a   1.000
_cell.length_b   1.000
_cell.length_c   1.000
_cell.angle_alpha   90.00
_cell.angle_beta   90.00
_cell.angle_gamma   90.00
#
_symmetry.space_group_name_H-M   'P 1'
#
loop_
_entity.id
_entity.type
_entity.pdbx_description
1 polymer ?
#
loop_
_entity_poly.entity_id
_entity_poly.type
_entity_poly.pdbx_seq_one_letter_code
_entity_poly.pdbx_strand_id
1 'polypeptide(L)'
;MSGYNNDKEKTITFSIRDEKDMEIKRVLQTVYSALSEKGYNPINQIVGYILSEDPTYITNHKNARALICKVDRDDILNSLVRNYLGI
;
A
#
# COMPACT_ATOMS: atom_id res chain seq x y z
N MET A 1 -0.12 -27.99 25.36
CA MET A 1 -0.34 -27.76 24.99
C MET A 1 -0.48 -27.46 24.74
N SER A 2 -0.23 -27.34 24.55
CA SER A 2 -0.30 -27.00 24.15
C SER A 2 -0.43 -26.53 23.67
N GLY A 3 -0.34 -26.42 23.61
CA GLY A 3 -0.50 -26.09 23.10
C GLY A 3 -1.25 -25.44 22.73
N TYR A 4 -1.58 -25.37 22.94
CA TYR A 4 -2.34 -24.75 22.75
C TYR A 4 -2.80 -24.14 22.23
N ASN A 5 -2.64 -24.33 22.18
CA ASN A 5 -3.40 -23.63 21.50
C ASN A 5 -3.08 -22.37 20.94
N ASN A 6 -2.18 -21.91 21.10
CA ASN A 6 -1.70 -20.73 20.63
C ASN A 6 -1.36 -20.70 19.21
N ASP A 7 -0.86 -21.76 18.66
CA ASP A 7 -0.57 -21.85 17.27
C ASP A 7 -1.77 -21.61 16.42
N LYS A 8 -2.87 -22.17 16.87
CA LYS A 8 -4.10 -22.01 16.19
C LYS A 8 -4.47 -20.56 16.13
N GLU A 9 -4.28 -19.87 17.19
CA GLU A 9 -4.60 -18.49 17.25
C GLU A 9 -3.78 -17.69 16.29
N LYS A 10 -2.52 -18.00 16.17
CA LYS A 10 -1.67 -17.27 15.29
C LYS A 10 -2.05 -17.45 13.85
N THR A 11 -2.52 -18.61 13.49
CA THR A 11 -2.80 -18.87 12.11
C THR A 11 -4.08 -18.24 11.65
N ILE A 12 -5.00 -17.97 12.56
CA ILE A 12 -6.29 -17.48 12.14
C ILE A 12 -6.49 -16.03 12.40
N THR A 13 -5.57 -15.38 13.10
CA THR A 13 -5.76 -14.02 13.45
C THR A 13 -5.11 -13.11 12.44
N PHE A 14 -5.95 -12.43 11.69
CA PHE A 14 -5.50 -11.39 10.79
C PHE A 14 -6.16 -10.14 11.26
N SER A 15 -5.41 -9.17 11.68
CA SER A 15 -5.97 -7.92 12.17
C SER A 15 -6.42 -7.07 10.99
N ILE A 16 -7.29 -6.11 11.27
CA ILE A 16 -7.71 -5.16 10.27
C ILE A 16 -6.51 -4.39 9.74
N ARG A 17 -5.55 -4.12 10.60
CA ARG A 17 -4.33 -3.42 10.20
C ARG A 17 -3.54 -4.25 9.19
N ASP A 18 -3.45 -5.55 9.40
CA ASP A 18 -2.73 -6.42 8.46
C ASP A 18 -3.41 -6.46 7.11
N GLU A 19 -4.72 -6.52 7.11
CA GLU A 19 -5.47 -6.54 5.87
C GLU A 19 -5.29 -5.22 5.12
N LYS A 20 -5.30 -4.12 5.84
CA LYS A 20 -5.12 -2.82 5.24
C LYS A 20 -3.71 -2.68 4.66
N ASP A 21 -2.71 -3.16 5.38
CA ASP A 21 -1.34 -3.13 4.88
C ASP A 21 -1.20 -3.92 3.58
N MET A 22 -1.85 -5.06 3.51
CA MET A 22 -1.81 -5.88 2.31
C MET A 22 -2.49 -5.20 1.14
N GLU A 23 -3.60 -4.54 1.40
CA GLU A 23 -4.30 -3.81 0.36
C GLU A 23 -3.45 -2.66 -0.15
N ILE A 24 -2.84 -1.91 0.75
CA ILE A 24 -1.97 -0.81 0.39
C ILE A 24 -0.81 -1.31 -0.46
N LYS A 25 -0.24 -2.45 -0.08
CA LYS A 25 0.86 -3.01 -0.83
C LYS A 25 0.44 -3.34 -2.27
N ARG A 26 -0.72 -3.97 -2.43
CA ARG A 26 -1.23 -4.30 -3.75
C ARG A 26 -1.46 -3.05 -4.59
N VAL A 27 -2.05 -2.04 -3.98
CA VAL A 27 -2.33 -0.79 -4.67
C VAL A 27 -1.02 -0.15 -5.14
N LEU A 28 -0.05 -0.05 -4.24
CA LEU A 28 1.23 0.58 -4.58
C LEU A 28 1.97 -0.20 -5.65
N GLN A 29 1.92 -1.53 -5.61
CA GLN A 29 2.55 -2.34 -6.64
C GLN A 29 1.91 -2.13 -8.00
N THR A 30 0.59 -2.05 -8.04
CA THR A 30 -0.13 -1.81 -9.29
C THR A 30 0.22 -0.43 -9.84
N VAL A 31 0.22 0.57 -8.97
CA VAL A 31 0.55 1.94 -9.37
C VAL A 31 1.98 2.03 -9.86
N TYR A 32 2.90 1.38 -9.16
CA TYR A 32 4.30 1.34 -9.57
C TYR A 32 4.43 0.76 -10.99
N SER A 33 3.77 -0.35 -11.25
CA SER A 33 3.83 -1.00 -12.55
C SER A 33 3.25 -0.12 -13.63
N ALA A 34 2.10 0.52 -13.35
CA ALA A 34 1.45 1.37 -14.34
C ALA A 34 2.32 2.57 -14.70
N LEU A 35 2.94 3.18 -13.70
CA LEU A 35 3.82 4.33 -13.93
C LEU A 35 5.06 3.90 -14.72
N SER A 36 5.63 2.76 -14.37
CA SER A 36 6.80 2.25 -15.08
C SER A 36 6.48 1.97 -16.54
N GLU A 37 5.33 1.36 -16.80
CA GLU A 37 4.93 1.05 -18.17
C GLU A 37 4.78 2.29 -19.03
N LYS A 38 4.40 3.40 -18.42
CA LYS A 38 4.24 4.64 -19.17
C LYS A 38 5.50 5.48 -19.19
N GLY A 39 6.60 4.97 -18.64
CA GLY A 39 7.89 5.65 -18.73
C GLY A 39 8.14 6.70 -17.67
N TYR A 40 7.31 6.77 -16.64
CA TYR A 40 7.55 7.68 -15.54
C TYR A 40 8.53 7.08 -14.54
N ASN A 41 9.09 7.94 -13.70
CA ASN A 41 9.85 7.47 -12.54
C ASN A 41 8.82 7.17 -11.45
N PRO A 42 8.54 5.89 -11.15
CA PRO A 42 7.40 5.56 -10.29
C PRO A 42 7.58 6.07 -8.87
N ILE A 43 8.80 6.00 -8.35
CA ILE A 43 9.05 6.42 -6.98
C ILE A 43 8.80 7.92 -6.84
N ASN A 44 9.32 8.72 -7.76
CA ASN A 44 9.13 10.16 -7.69
C ASN A 44 7.66 10.54 -7.81
N GLN A 45 6.93 9.86 -8.68
CA GLN A 45 5.51 10.18 -8.86
C GLN A 45 4.69 9.80 -7.63
N ILE A 46 4.96 8.65 -7.03
CA ILE A 46 4.25 8.24 -5.83
C ILE A 46 4.57 9.19 -4.68
N VAL A 47 5.84 9.55 -4.50
CA VAL A 47 6.23 10.49 -3.45
C VAL A 47 5.56 11.85 -3.69
N GLY A 48 5.55 12.32 -4.94
CA GLY A 48 4.90 13.58 -5.27
C GLY A 48 3.41 13.57 -4.93
N TYR A 49 2.75 12.47 -5.23
CA TYR A 49 1.34 12.31 -4.88
C TYR A 49 1.12 12.39 -3.37
N ILE A 50 1.94 11.67 -2.61
CA ILE A 50 1.78 11.65 -1.15
C ILE A 50 1.98 13.04 -0.55
N LEU A 51 2.95 13.78 -1.06
CA LEU A 51 3.26 15.09 -0.52
C LEU A 51 2.26 16.16 -0.93
N SER A 52 1.75 16.08 -2.15
CA SER A 52 0.94 17.18 -2.71
C SER A 52 -0.55 16.91 -2.68
N GLU A 53 -0.97 15.67 -2.51
CA GLU A 53 -2.36 15.24 -2.65
C GLU A 53 -2.90 15.45 -4.06
N ASP A 54 -2.02 15.67 -5.02
CA ASP A 54 -2.44 15.93 -6.39
C ASP A 54 -2.50 14.62 -7.15
N PRO A 55 -3.71 14.14 -7.48
CA PRO A 55 -3.84 12.85 -8.16
C PRO A 55 -3.24 12.82 -9.55
N THR A 56 -2.94 13.98 -10.14
CA THR A 56 -2.35 13.99 -11.48
C THR A 56 -0.90 13.51 -11.49
N TYR A 57 -0.27 13.35 -10.31
CA TYR A 57 1.01 12.68 -10.25
C TYR A 57 0.93 11.22 -10.67
N ILE A 58 -0.28 10.63 -10.61
CA ILE A 58 -0.46 9.22 -10.90
C ILE A 58 -1.16 9.05 -12.25
N THR A 59 -0.58 8.24 -13.11
CA THR A 59 -1.15 8.00 -14.44
C THR A 59 -2.53 7.36 -14.36
N ASN A 60 -3.37 7.62 -15.37
CA ASN A 60 -4.64 6.93 -15.51
C ASN A 60 -4.49 5.52 -16.06
N HIS A 61 -3.31 5.17 -16.52
CA HIS A 61 -3.06 3.86 -17.11
C HIS A 61 -3.45 2.77 -16.12
N LYS A 62 -4.22 1.80 -16.59
CA LYS A 62 -4.69 0.66 -15.79
C LYS A 62 -5.41 1.09 -14.51
N ASN A 63 -6.09 2.22 -14.57
CA ASN A 63 -6.87 2.72 -13.44
C ASN A 63 -6.02 3.04 -12.20
N ALA A 64 -4.74 3.24 -12.37
CA ALA A 64 -3.85 3.47 -11.24
C ALA A 64 -4.26 4.67 -10.41
N ARG A 65 -4.64 5.77 -11.07
CA ARG A 65 -5.05 6.98 -10.35
C ARG A 65 -6.27 6.73 -9.48
N ALA A 66 -7.29 6.10 -10.04
CA ALA A 66 -8.50 5.81 -9.29
C ALA A 66 -8.19 4.85 -8.13
N LEU A 67 -7.29 3.92 -8.37
CA LEU A 67 -6.96 2.92 -7.38
C LEU A 67 -6.28 3.54 -6.15
N ILE A 68 -5.27 4.38 -6.37
CA ILE A 68 -4.54 4.97 -5.25
C ILE A 68 -5.40 5.97 -4.50
N CYS A 69 -6.31 6.64 -5.20
CA CYS A 69 -7.19 7.62 -4.56
C CYS A 69 -8.21 6.99 -3.64
N LYS A 70 -8.44 5.71 -3.73
CA LYS A 70 -9.36 5.02 -2.81
C LYS A 70 -8.75 4.78 -1.44
N VAL A 71 -7.45 4.95 -1.31
CA VAL A 71 -6.75 4.69 -0.06
C VAL A 71 -6.35 6.02 0.56
N ASP A 72 -6.61 6.17 1.86
CA ASP A 72 -6.22 7.38 2.56
C ASP A 72 -4.72 7.51 2.58
N ARG A 73 -4.22 8.72 2.30
CA ARG A 73 -2.78 8.96 2.31
C ARG A 73 -2.17 8.72 3.68
N ASP A 74 -2.92 9.03 4.74
CA ASP A 74 -2.45 8.75 6.10
C ASP A 74 -2.21 7.28 6.29
N ASP A 75 -3.09 6.44 5.77
CA ASP A 75 -2.93 5.00 5.88
C ASP A 75 -1.72 4.52 5.08
N ILE A 76 -1.51 5.10 3.90
CA ILE A 76 -0.34 4.76 3.10
C ILE A 76 0.93 5.09 3.87
N LEU A 77 1.02 6.29 4.42
CA LEU A 77 2.20 6.72 5.14
C LEU A 77 2.43 5.87 6.38
N ASN A 78 1.36 5.59 7.12
CA ASN A 78 1.47 4.77 8.32
C ASN A 78 2.01 3.39 7.97
N SER A 79 1.49 2.79 6.92
CA SER A 79 1.93 1.48 6.47
C SER A 79 3.40 1.49 6.05
N LEU A 80 3.79 2.50 5.27
CA LEU A 80 5.16 2.59 4.79
C LEU A 80 6.15 2.77 5.93
N VAL A 81 5.83 3.64 6.88
CA VAL A 81 6.74 3.89 7.99
C VAL A 81 6.87 2.65 8.86
N ARG A 82 5.75 2.01 9.19
CA ARG A 82 5.80 0.79 10.00
C ARG A 82 6.58 -0.31 9.31
N ASN A 83 6.35 -0.47 8.02
CA ASN A 83 7.05 -1.50 7.27
C ASN A 83 8.55 -1.22 7.19
N TYR A 84 8.91 0.04 7.00
CA TYR A 84 10.31 0.39 6.93
C TYR A 84 11.02 0.15 8.27
N LEU A 85 10.33 0.42 9.37
CA LEU A 85 10.88 0.20 10.70
C LEU A 85 10.79 -1.25 11.15
N GLY A 86 10.00 -2.06 10.48
CA GLY A 86 9.84 -3.46 10.82
C GLY A 86 8.92 -3.69 12.00
N ILE A 87 8.01 -2.79 12.21
CA ILE A 87 7.04 -2.95 13.28
C ILE A 87 5.61 -2.89 12.72
#